data_fcc51a2352e4c6fa2a205514adf7e51c
#
_entry.id   fcc51a2352e4c6fa2a205514adf7e51c
#
_cell.length_a   1.000
_cell.length_b   1.000
_cell.length_c   1.000
_cell.angle_alpha   90.00
_cell.angle_beta   90.00
_cell.angle_gamma   90.00
#
_symmetry.space_group_name_H-M   'P 1'
#
loop_
_entity.id
_entity.type
_entity.pdbx_description
1 polymer ?
#
loop_
_entity_poly.entity_id
_entity_poly.type
_entity_poly.pdbx_seq_one_letter_code
_entity_poly.pdbx_strand_id
1 'polypeptide(L)'
;TVFQEFFKKAKKLNTDIIYVGGDIVHSKTQGISPELIDRLSWWFTKMAEICPVHVILGNHDGLILNKDRQDAISPIISALDNPNIFLYKDSGVYSTGFDGVNWCVFSCFDEVGWKDVRPVAGDINIALFHGAVWGSKTDVDWEIEGDVTVDLFENFEFAMLGDIHRRQFLNEKKT
;
A
#
# COMPACT_ATOMS: atom_id res chain seq x y z
N THR A 1 -14.76 -18.01 2.06
CA THR A 1 -13.67 -17.30 2.77
C THR A 1 -13.72 -15.80 2.48
N VAL A 2 -13.10 -14.98 3.34
CA VAL A 2 -13.03 -13.52 3.15
C VAL A 2 -12.46 -13.16 1.77
N PHE A 3 -11.41 -13.83 1.33
CA PHE A 3 -10.80 -13.60 0.01
C PHE A 3 -11.77 -13.91 -1.16
N GLN A 4 -12.54 -14.98 -1.07
CA GLN A 4 -13.52 -15.32 -2.11
C GLN A 4 -14.63 -14.27 -2.22
N GLU A 5 -15.11 -13.74 -1.09
CA GLU A 5 -16.10 -12.67 -1.07
C GLU A 5 -15.49 -11.36 -1.62
N PHE A 6 -14.23 -11.07 -1.30
CA PHE A 6 -13.50 -9.94 -1.87
C PHE A 6 -13.45 -10.04 -3.40
N PHE A 7 -12.98 -11.17 -3.96
CA PHE A 7 -12.90 -11.36 -5.41
C PHE A 7 -14.25 -11.26 -6.09
N LYS A 8 -15.28 -11.87 -5.48
CA LYS A 8 -16.65 -11.79 -5.99
C LYS A 8 -17.16 -10.35 -6.03
N LYS A 9 -16.89 -9.59 -4.96
CA LYS A 9 -17.28 -8.18 -4.88
C LYS A 9 -16.51 -7.32 -5.89
N ALA A 10 -15.19 -7.49 -6.02
CA ALA A 10 -14.37 -6.76 -6.99
C ALA A 10 -14.86 -7.00 -8.43
N LYS A 11 -15.12 -8.25 -8.81
CA LYS A 11 -15.70 -8.59 -10.12
C LYS A 11 -17.07 -7.98 -10.33
N LYS A 12 -17.95 -8.04 -9.32
CA LYS A 12 -19.32 -7.47 -9.40
C LYS A 12 -19.31 -5.96 -9.59
N LEU A 13 -18.32 -5.26 -9.00
CA LEU A 13 -18.18 -3.82 -9.10
C LEU A 13 -17.45 -3.36 -10.36
N ASN A 14 -16.96 -4.29 -11.20
CA ASN A 14 -16.10 -3.99 -12.34
C ASN A 14 -14.93 -3.09 -11.91
N THR A 15 -14.23 -3.50 -10.85
CA THR A 15 -13.13 -2.72 -10.25
C THR A 15 -12.00 -2.53 -11.24
N ASP A 16 -11.55 -1.30 -11.44
CA ASP A 16 -10.49 -0.94 -12.39
C ASP A 16 -9.09 -1.17 -11.82
N ILE A 17 -8.91 -0.99 -10.50
CA ILE A 17 -7.64 -1.15 -9.78
C ILE A 17 -7.89 -1.82 -8.42
N ILE A 18 -6.98 -2.70 -8.02
CA ILE A 18 -6.88 -3.18 -6.64
C ILE A 18 -5.62 -2.56 -6.02
N TYR A 19 -5.77 -1.90 -4.88
CA TYR A 19 -4.67 -1.38 -4.09
C TYR A 19 -4.46 -2.21 -2.82
N VAL A 20 -3.21 -2.55 -2.52
CA VAL A 20 -2.78 -3.26 -1.31
C VAL A 20 -1.85 -2.36 -0.51
N GLY A 21 -2.31 -1.90 0.63
CA GLY A 21 -1.70 -0.85 1.44
C GLY A 21 -0.65 -1.32 2.46
N GLY A 22 0.05 -2.42 2.20
CA GLY A 22 1.11 -2.94 3.08
C GLY A 22 0.62 -3.90 4.16
N ASP A 23 1.55 -4.37 5.00
CA ASP A 23 1.36 -5.37 6.06
C ASP A 23 0.69 -6.65 5.57
N ILE A 24 1.20 -7.15 4.46
CA ILE A 24 0.69 -8.36 3.79
C ILE A 24 1.02 -9.60 4.61
N VAL A 25 2.14 -9.57 5.34
CA VAL A 25 2.51 -10.60 6.31
C VAL A 25 2.56 -10.01 7.71
N HIS A 26 2.27 -10.82 8.72
CA HIS A 26 2.27 -10.35 10.10
C HIS A 26 3.69 -10.02 10.60
N SER A 27 4.67 -10.81 10.20
CA SER A 27 6.08 -10.55 10.52
C SER A 27 6.98 -11.41 9.66
N LYS A 28 7.93 -10.78 8.98
CA LYS A 28 8.94 -11.51 8.21
C LYS A 28 9.93 -12.30 9.08
N THR A 29 9.99 -12.02 10.37
CA THR A 29 10.90 -12.70 11.32
C THR A 29 10.33 -14.00 11.86
N GLN A 30 9.04 -14.25 11.71
CA GLN A 30 8.38 -15.47 12.19
C GLN A 30 8.48 -16.67 11.23
N GLY A 31 9.28 -16.55 10.18
CA GLY A 31 9.44 -17.59 9.17
C GLY A 31 8.27 -17.61 8.18
N ILE A 32 8.60 -17.47 6.91
CA ILE A 32 7.64 -17.57 5.82
C ILE A 32 7.56 -19.04 5.44
N SER A 33 6.43 -19.69 5.75
CA SER A 33 6.24 -21.09 5.40
C SER A 33 5.93 -21.28 3.90
N PRO A 34 6.22 -22.46 3.33
CA PRO A 34 5.83 -22.78 1.96
C PRO A 34 4.33 -22.56 1.71
N GLU A 35 3.47 -22.92 2.67
CA GLU A 35 2.02 -22.75 2.56
C GLU A 35 1.62 -21.27 2.51
N LEU A 36 2.34 -20.41 3.20
CA LEU A 36 2.12 -18.95 3.13
C LEU A 36 2.52 -18.42 1.76
N ILE A 37 3.65 -18.86 1.20
CA ILE A 37 4.10 -18.48 -0.15
C ILE A 37 3.04 -18.90 -1.18
N ASP A 38 2.57 -20.15 -1.12
CA ASP A 38 1.52 -20.66 -2.02
C ASP A 38 0.24 -19.83 -1.89
N ARG A 39 -0.14 -19.48 -0.65
CA ARG A 39 -1.34 -18.68 -0.39
C ARG A 39 -1.22 -17.27 -0.94
N LEU A 40 -0.08 -16.60 -0.76
CA LEU A 40 0.16 -15.26 -1.28
C LEU A 40 0.23 -15.28 -2.80
N SER A 41 0.92 -16.25 -3.39
CA SER A 41 1.00 -16.43 -4.85
C SER A 41 -0.39 -16.61 -5.45
N TRP A 42 -1.20 -17.48 -4.87
CA TRP A 42 -2.59 -17.65 -5.27
C TRP A 42 -3.41 -16.36 -5.14
N TRP A 43 -3.25 -15.65 -4.04
CA TRP A 43 -4.01 -14.42 -3.75
C TRP A 43 -3.68 -13.31 -4.75
N PHE A 44 -2.39 -13.04 -4.98
CA PHE A 44 -1.95 -12.06 -5.97
C PHE A 44 -2.40 -12.43 -7.39
N THR A 45 -2.25 -13.70 -7.78
CA THR A 45 -2.70 -14.17 -9.09
C THR A 45 -4.21 -13.95 -9.27
N LYS A 46 -5.01 -14.27 -8.25
CA LYS A 46 -6.48 -14.09 -8.32
C LYS A 46 -6.89 -12.63 -8.39
N MET A 47 -6.18 -11.72 -7.76
CA MET A 47 -6.42 -10.28 -7.91
C MET A 47 -6.04 -9.81 -9.32
N ALA A 48 -4.87 -10.20 -9.81
CA ALA A 48 -4.37 -9.84 -11.13
C ALA A 48 -5.23 -10.37 -12.30
N GLU A 49 -5.97 -11.48 -12.10
CA GLU A 49 -7.00 -11.95 -13.02
C GLU A 49 -8.23 -11.02 -13.12
N ILE A 50 -8.40 -10.10 -12.16
CA ILE A 50 -9.54 -9.17 -12.13
C ILE A 50 -9.16 -7.84 -12.78
N CYS A 51 -8.08 -7.22 -12.29
CA CYS A 51 -7.58 -5.93 -12.75
C CYS A 51 -6.14 -5.70 -12.27
N PRO A 52 -5.44 -4.63 -12.70
CA PRO A 52 -4.13 -4.27 -12.18
C PRO A 52 -4.10 -4.17 -10.65
N VAL A 53 -3.04 -4.72 -10.04
CA VAL A 53 -2.82 -4.75 -8.59
C VAL A 53 -1.62 -3.89 -8.25
N HIS A 54 -1.84 -2.84 -7.47
CA HIS A 54 -0.82 -1.91 -7.03
C HIS A 54 -0.54 -2.13 -5.54
N VAL A 55 0.72 -2.36 -5.20
CA VAL A 55 1.15 -2.81 -3.87
C VAL A 55 2.21 -1.87 -3.33
N ILE A 56 2.03 -1.41 -2.10
CA ILE A 56 3.12 -0.85 -1.30
C ILE A 56 3.46 -1.81 -0.17
N LEU A 57 4.65 -1.68 0.40
CA LEU A 57 5.07 -2.48 1.56
C LEU A 57 4.68 -1.77 2.86
N GLY A 58 4.33 -2.56 3.86
CA GLY A 58 4.19 -2.12 5.24
C GLY A 58 5.41 -2.48 6.10
N ASN A 59 5.44 -1.97 7.30
CA ASN A 59 6.55 -2.16 8.24
C ASN A 59 6.75 -3.63 8.66
N HIS A 60 5.71 -4.46 8.58
CA HIS A 60 5.79 -5.91 8.84
C HIS A 60 6.32 -6.72 7.64
N ASP A 61 6.24 -6.18 6.43
CA ASP A 61 6.72 -6.87 5.22
C ASP A 61 8.25 -6.84 5.07
N GLY A 62 8.91 -5.88 5.72
CA GLY A 62 10.34 -5.67 5.66
C GLY A 62 10.98 -5.28 7.00
N LEU A 63 12.31 -5.08 7.05
CA LEU A 63 13.02 -4.51 8.20
C LEU A 63 13.34 -3.04 7.96
N ILE A 64 12.59 -2.14 8.60
CA ILE A 64 12.80 -0.70 8.49
C ILE A 64 14.23 -0.31 8.88
N LEU A 65 14.79 -0.94 9.93
CA LEU A 65 16.15 -0.68 10.42
C LEU A 65 17.26 -1.27 9.51
N ASN A 66 16.91 -2.12 8.54
CA ASN A 66 17.86 -2.66 7.57
C ASN A 66 17.21 -2.73 6.20
N LYS A 67 17.18 -1.60 5.53
CA LYS A 67 16.50 -1.39 4.23
C LYS A 67 17.16 -2.17 3.09
N ASP A 68 18.46 -2.52 3.23
CA ASP A 68 19.17 -3.34 2.25
C ASP A 68 18.77 -4.82 2.31
N ARG A 69 18.15 -5.25 3.41
CA ARG A 69 17.64 -6.61 3.53
C ARG A 69 16.36 -6.78 2.75
N GLN A 70 16.30 -7.87 1.98
CA GLN A 70 15.14 -8.22 1.18
C GLN A 70 13.88 -8.35 2.04
N ASP A 71 12.79 -7.73 1.60
CA ASP A 71 11.47 -7.90 2.18
C ASP A 71 10.85 -9.27 1.83
N ALA A 72 9.73 -9.60 2.46
CA ALA A 72 9.06 -10.88 2.31
C ALA A 72 8.24 -11.00 1.01
N ILE A 73 7.86 -9.89 0.42
CA ILE A 73 6.86 -9.82 -0.67
C ILE A 73 7.50 -9.75 -2.05
N SER A 74 8.60 -8.99 -2.18
CA SER A 74 9.30 -8.83 -3.46
C SER A 74 9.66 -10.15 -4.15
N PRO A 75 10.21 -11.17 -3.45
CA PRO A 75 10.54 -12.45 -4.10
C PRO A 75 9.32 -13.16 -4.65
N ILE A 76 8.17 -13.07 -3.96
CA ILE A 76 6.93 -13.73 -4.38
C ILE A 76 6.38 -13.06 -5.63
N ILE A 77 6.28 -11.72 -5.63
CA ILE A 77 5.80 -10.95 -6.79
C ILE A 77 6.75 -11.15 -7.98
N SER A 78 8.06 -11.11 -7.76
CA SER A 78 9.05 -11.34 -8.81
C SER A 78 8.94 -12.74 -9.41
N ALA A 79 8.70 -13.77 -8.58
CA ALA A 79 8.55 -15.14 -9.05
C ALA A 79 7.24 -15.37 -9.84
N LEU A 80 6.19 -14.60 -9.56
CA LEU A 80 4.93 -14.65 -10.30
C LEU A 80 5.08 -14.10 -11.72
N ASP A 81 6.00 -13.17 -11.95
CA ASP A 81 6.29 -12.53 -13.24
C ASP A 81 5.00 -12.08 -13.97
N ASN A 82 4.07 -11.50 -13.21
CA ASN A 82 2.75 -11.12 -13.72
C ASN A 82 2.73 -9.62 -14.04
N PRO A 83 2.50 -9.22 -15.32
CA PRO A 83 2.53 -7.83 -15.75
C PRO A 83 1.41 -6.95 -15.15
N ASN A 84 0.41 -7.55 -14.52
CA ASN A 84 -0.67 -6.85 -13.84
C ASN A 84 -0.40 -6.63 -12.33
N ILE A 85 0.82 -6.91 -11.84
CA ILE A 85 1.17 -6.69 -10.43
C ILE A 85 2.33 -5.70 -10.36
N PHE A 86 2.08 -4.56 -9.71
CA PHE A 86 3.02 -3.45 -9.56
C PHE A 86 3.39 -3.29 -8.09
N LEU A 87 4.66 -3.46 -7.75
CA LEU A 87 5.19 -3.28 -6.41
C LEU A 87 6.04 -2.02 -6.34
N TYR A 88 5.67 -1.11 -5.44
CA TYR A 88 6.37 0.14 -5.21
C TYR A 88 7.14 0.07 -3.89
N LYS A 89 8.45 -0.02 -3.97
CA LYS A 89 9.37 -0.09 -2.81
C LYS A 89 9.97 1.26 -2.49
N ASP A 90 10.21 2.06 -3.50
CA ASP A 90 10.83 3.37 -3.39
C ASP A 90 9.76 4.45 -3.40
N SER A 91 10.08 5.59 -2.79
CA SER A 91 9.26 6.78 -2.84
C SER A 91 9.32 7.41 -4.23
N GLY A 92 8.20 7.95 -4.72
CA GLY A 92 8.16 8.52 -6.05
C GLY A 92 6.74 8.70 -6.58
N VAL A 93 6.66 9.16 -7.82
CA VAL A 93 5.41 9.33 -8.55
C VAL A 93 5.33 8.27 -9.65
N TYR A 94 4.26 7.52 -9.65
CA TYR A 94 4.05 6.37 -10.55
C TYR A 94 2.71 6.48 -11.25
N SER A 95 2.65 6.02 -12.50
CA SER A 95 1.39 5.93 -13.23
C SER A 95 0.48 4.87 -12.64
N THR A 96 -0.81 5.18 -12.53
CA THR A 96 -1.85 4.20 -12.20
C THR A 96 -2.25 3.33 -13.39
N GLY A 97 -1.82 3.69 -14.60
CA GLY A 97 -2.33 3.15 -15.87
C GLY A 97 -3.50 3.95 -16.44
N PHE A 98 -4.02 4.94 -15.72
CA PHE A 98 -5.05 5.87 -16.18
C PHE A 98 -4.44 7.25 -16.44
N ASP A 99 -4.77 7.85 -17.56
CA ASP A 99 -4.29 9.18 -17.94
C ASP A 99 -4.73 10.22 -16.89
N GLY A 100 -3.78 11.05 -16.46
CA GLY A 100 -4.03 12.11 -15.48
C GLY A 100 -4.28 11.61 -14.05
N VAL A 101 -3.94 10.36 -13.72
CA VAL A 101 -4.06 9.83 -12.35
C VAL A 101 -2.74 9.18 -11.92
N ASN A 102 -2.16 9.64 -10.81
CA ASN A 102 -0.87 9.19 -10.32
C ASN A 102 -0.92 8.65 -8.90
N TRP A 103 -0.10 7.64 -8.63
CA TRP A 103 0.28 7.23 -7.30
C TRP A 103 1.49 8.02 -6.84
N CYS A 104 1.38 8.69 -5.70
CA CYS A 104 2.46 9.40 -5.05
C CYS A 104 2.85 8.63 -3.79
N VAL A 105 3.87 7.77 -3.92
CA VAL A 105 4.26 6.81 -2.90
C VAL A 105 5.23 7.42 -1.90
N PHE A 106 4.88 7.38 -0.63
CA PHE A 106 5.73 7.69 0.52
C PHE A 106 6.11 6.38 1.20
N SER A 107 7.16 5.74 0.71
CA SER A 107 7.58 4.43 1.22
C SER A 107 8.19 4.54 2.62
N CYS A 108 7.76 3.71 3.57
CA CYS A 108 8.37 3.60 4.88
C CYS A 108 9.81 3.02 4.84
N PHE A 109 10.21 2.46 3.70
CA PHE A 109 11.58 1.98 3.46
C PHE A 109 12.46 3.02 2.76
N ASP A 110 11.90 4.15 2.31
CA ASP A 110 12.62 5.21 1.60
C ASP A 110 12.14 6.60 2.01
N GLU A 111 12.33 6.96 3.28
CA GLU A 111 11.98 8.28 3.80
C GLU A 111 12.80 9.42 3.17
N VAL A 112 14.04 9.11 2.76
CA VAL A 112 14.90 10.09 2.10
C VAL A 112 14.28 10.57 0.79
N GLY A 113 13.58 9.69 0.08
CA GLY A 113 12.88 9.99 -1.16
C GLY A 113 11.61 10.82 -0.99
N TRP A 114 11.03 10.90 0.22
CA TRP A 114 9.76 11.65 0.44
C TRP A 114 9.83 13.11 0.00
N LYS A 115 10.97 13.75 0.21
CA LYS A 115 11.20 15.15 -0.18
C LYS A 115 11.05 15.41 -1.69
N ASP A 116 11.17 14.37 -2.50
CA ASP A 116 11.12 14.44 -3.96
C ASP A 116 9.75 14.04 -4.52
N VAL A 117 8.85 13.49 -3.68
CA VAL A 117 7.47 13.19 -4.06
C VAL A 117 6.67 14.49 -4.19
N ARG A 118 6.30 14.82 -5.41
CA ARG A 118 5.53 16.04 -5.72
C ARG A 118 4.33 15.70 -6.60
N PRO A 119 3.16 16.32 -6.37
CA PRO A 119 2.03 16.16 -7.26
C PRO A 119 2.33 16.67 -8.66
N VAL A 120 1.83 15.96 -9.66
CA VAL A 120 1.88 16.38 -11.07
C VAL A 120 0.78 17.41 -11.30
N ALA A 121 1.15 18.59 -11.78
CA ALA A 121 0.19 19.69 -11.97
C ALA A 121 -0.85 19.33 -13.05
N GLY A 122 -2.11 19.50 -12.70
CA GLY A 122 -3.24 19.24 -13.60
C GLY A 122 -3.78 17.80 -13.55
N ASP A 123 -3.10 16.90 -12.82
CA ASP A 123 -3.50 15.51 -12.64
C ASP A 123 -4.16 15.28 -11.27
N ILE A 124 -4.81 14.15 -11.12
CA ILE A 124 -5.27 13.62 -9.82
C ILE A 124 -4.10 12.84 -9.21
N ASN A 125 -3.64 13.29 -8.06
CA ASN A 125 -2.51 12.71 -7.35
C ASN A 125 -3.00 12.07 -6.05
N ILE A 126 -2.78 10.77 -5.91
CA ILE A 126 -3.22 10.02 -4.75
C ILE A 126 -1.98 9.61 -3.95
N ALA A 127 -1.83 10.17 -2.75
CA ALA A 127 -0.74 9.80 -1.86
C ALA A 127 -0.98 8.40 -1.27
N LEU A 128 0.06 7.58 -1.27
CA LEU A 128 0.07 6.25 -0.67
C LEU A 128 1.11 6.21 0.44
N PHE A 129 0.69 5.85 1.64
CA PHE A 129 1.57 5.75 2.81
C PHE A 129 1.14 4.60 3.71
N HIS A 130 2.12 3.93 4.32
CA HIS A 130 1.90 2.93 5.36
C HIS A 130 2.70 3.30 6.60
N GLY A 131 2.01 3.66 7.66
CA GLY A 131 2.59 4.04 8.95
C GLY A 131 1.66 4.86 9.82
N ALA A 132 2.11 5.12 11.04
CA ALA A 132 1.38 5.92 12.01
C ALA A 132 1.26 7.38 11.54
N VAL A 133 0.06 7.93 11.62
CA VAL A 133 -0.22 9.35 11.35
C VAL A 133 -0.80 9.97 12.60
N TRP A 134 -0.23 11.10 13.03
CA TRP A 134 -0.67 11.84 14.21
C TRP A 134 -2.17 12.14 14.17
N GLY A 135 -2.85 11.93 15.29
CA GLY A 135 -4.29 12.18 15.45
C GLY A 135 -5.18 11.07 14.90
N SER A 136 -4.62 10.04 14.25
CA SER A 136 -5.40 8.85 13.93
C SER A 136 -5.74 8.05 15.20
N LYS A 137 -6.84 7.30 15.17
CA LYS A 137 -7.34 6.56 16.33
C LYS A 137 -7.27 5.07 16.10
N THR A 138 -6.85 4.36 17.13
CA THR A 138 -6.93 2.89 17.19
C THR A 138 -8.36 2.40 17.33
N ASP A 139 -8.57 1.08 17.23
CA ASP A 139 -9.88 0.44 17.44
C ASP A 139 -10.48 0.69 18.85
N VAL A 140 -9.65 1.03 19.82
CA VAL A 140 -10.04 1.34 21.20
C VAL A 140 -10.05 2.84 21.50
N ASP A 141 -10.17 3.68 20.48
CA ASP A 141 -10.22 5.16 20.55
C ASP A 141 -8.94 5.83 21.10
N TRP A 142 -7.83 5.13 21.19
CA TRP A 142 -6.54 5.75 21.53
C TRP A 142 -6.03 6.54 20.31
N GLU A 143 -5.65 7.79 20.57
CA GLU A 143 -5.01 8.64 19.58
C GLU A 143 -3.56 8.22 19.38
N ILE A 144 -3.17 8.06 18.13
CA ILE A 144 -1.81 7.68 17.73
C ILE A 144 -0.96 8.95 17.72
N GLU A 145 0.17 8.90 18.42
CA GLU A 145 1.24 9.87 18.33
C GLU A 145 2.27 9.36 17.32
N GLY A 146 2.75 10.23 16.43
CA GLY A 146 3.72 9.89 15.41
C GLY A 146 4.37 11.13 14.81
N ASP A 147 5.45 10.94 14.09
CA ASP A 147 6.18 12.05 13.45
C ASP A 147 5.53 12.54 12.14
N VAL A 148 4.65 11.72 11.56
CA VAL A 148 3.93 12.04 10.34
C VAL A 148 2.58 12.66 10.67
N THR A 149 2.31 13.83 10.11
CA THR A 149 1.01 14.52 10.21
C THR A 149 0.28 14.52 8.88
N VAL A 150 -1.01 14.85 8.89
CA VAL A 150 -1.83 14.98 7.67
C VAL A 150 -1.30 16.03 6.69
N ASP A 151 -0.48 16.99 7.18
CA ASP A 151 0.10 18.05 6.36
C ASP A 151 1.02 17.52 5.27
N LEU A 152 1.63 16.33 5.49
CA LEU A 152 2.43 15.65 4.46
C LEU A 152 1.63 15.41 3.18
N PHE A 153 0.32 15.23 3.31
CA PHE A 153 -0.59 14.84 2.23
C PHE A 153 -1.48 15.98 1.73
N GLU A 154 -1.34 17.20 2.27
CA GLU A 154 -2.28 18.30 1.99
C GLU A 154 -2.29 18.77 0.52
N ASN A 155 -1.18 18.56 -0.21
CA ASN A 155 -1.05 18.94 -1.61
C ASN A 155 -1.54 17.87 -2.59
N PHE A 156 -2.09 16.76 -2.09
CA PHE A 156 -2.62 15.67 -2.88
C PHE A 156 -4.16 15.66 -2.81
N GLU A 157 -4.83 15.22 -3.88
CA GLU A 157 -6.30 15.18 -3.94
C GLU A 157 -6.87 14.16 -2.96
N PHE A 158 -6.15 13.05 -2.76
CA PHE A 158 -6.51 12.01 -1.80
C PHE A 158 -5.25 11.43 -1.16
N ALA A 159 -5.40 10.82 0.03
CA ALA A 159 -4.39 9.95 0.61
C ALA A 159 -5.01 8.64 1.08
N MET A 160 -4.33 7.53 0.80
CA MET A 160 -4.69 6.19 1.28
C MET A 160 -3.63 5.74 2.28
N LEU A 161 -4.04 5.60 3.54
CA LEU A 161 -3.16 5.30 4.66
C LEU A 161 -3.33 3.85 5.10
N GLY A 162 -2.22 3.10 5.18
CA GLY A 162 -2.15 1.78 5.81
C GLY A 162 -1.70 1.87 7.27
N ASP A 163 -1.58 0.74 7.99
CA ASP A 163 -1.22 0.59 9.41
C ASP A 163 -2.34 0.98 10.40
N ILE A 164 -3.22 1.88 10.01
CA ILE A 164 -4.33 2.36 10.84
C ILE A 164 -5.50 1.39 10.72
N HIS A 165 -5.70 0.52 11.72
CA HIS A 165 -6.70 -0.55 11.67
C HIS A 165 -8.14 -0.04 11.67
N ARG A 166 -8.41 1.10 12.33
CA ARG A 166 -9.72 1.71 12.34
C ARG A 166 -9.96 2.51 11.07
N ARG A 167 -11.03 2.17 10.33
CA ARG A 167 -11.46 2.98 9.19
C ARG A 167 -11.93 4.36 9.65
N GLN A 168 -11.26 5.40 9.21
CA GLN A 168 -11.56 6.79 9.54
C GLN A 168 -11.11 7.73 8.42
N PHE A 169 -11.57 8.98 8.47
CA PHE A 169 -11.00 10.08 7.71
C PHE A 169 -10.36 11.04 8.69
N LEU A 170 -9.13 11.45 8.44
CA LEU A 170 -8.38 12.36 9.31
C LEU A 170 -8.66 13.83 8.99
N ASN A 171 -9.17 14.12 7.78
CA ASN A 171 -9.54 15.46 7.34
C ASN A 171 -10.73 15.43 6.35
N GLU A 172 -11.21 16.62 5.95
CA GLU A 172 -12.31 16.77 5.01
C GLU A 172 -11.95 16.32 3.58
N LYS A 173 -10.66 16.27 3.23
CA LYS A 173 -10.16 15.77 1.93
C LYS A 173 -10.15 14.24 1.82
N LYS A 174 -10.61 13.53 2.85
CA LYS A 174 -10.62 12.07 2.91
C LYS A 174 -9.21 11.42 2.92
N THR A 175 -8.30 12.06 3.64
CA THR A 175 -7.03 11.43 4.05
C THR A 175 -7.25 10.52 5.24
#